data_9ad523f23758fdcbe1d21509aa402f3a
#
_entry.id   9ad523f23758fdcbe1d21509aa402f3a
#
_cell.length_a   1.000
_cell.length_b   1.000
_cell.length_c   1.000
_cell.angle_alpha   90.00
_cell.angle_beta   90.00
_cell.angle_gamma   90.00
#
_symmetry.space_group_name_H-M   'P 1'
#
loop_
_entity.id
_entity.type
_entity.pdbx_description
1 polymer ?
#
loop_
_entity_poly.entity_id
_entity_poly.type
_entity_poly.pdbx_seq_one_letter_code
_entity_poly.pdbx_strand_id
1 'polypeptide(L)'
;MNTVHLIEPKGEFMRHHAHGVFTVNGRPVTVHALHAGTVTVKRCHASCCLPERAPTPLRLLAILADRRFAEPMPIWSYAIEHPEGLFVVDAGASATYNDPESWRGAPRRDSVIRSFIRLDVAEGSTVPDRLRQVGLTATQARAPILTHQHIDHTGTVPNSAASPSGPPRRRPPLR
;
A
#
# COMPACT_ATOMS: atom_id res chain seq x y z
N MET A 1 28.40 -0.16 16.86
CA MET A 1 27.51 -1.32 17.10
C MET A 1 26.08 -0.83 17.02
N ASN A 2 25.30 -1.32 16.05
CA ASN A 2 23.89 -0.95 15.92
C ASN A 2 23.07 -1.85 16.84
N THR A 3 22.52 -1.28 17.92
CA THR A 3 21.68 -2.04 18.85
C THR A 3 20.23 -1.90 18.40
N VAL A 4 19.57 -3.04 18.15
CA VAL A 4 18.15 -3.10 17.82
C VAL A 4 17.39 -3.42 19.10
N HIS A 5 16.56 -2.51 19.56
CA HIS A 5 15.59 -2.78 20.61
C HIS A 5 14.21 -2.99 19.97
N LEU A 6 13.77 -4.25 19.91
CA LEU A 6 12.37 -4.56 19.60
C LEU A 6 11.57 -4.35 20.88
N ILE A 7 10.68 -3.39 20.86
CA ILE A 7 9.71 -3.21 21.95
C ILE A 7 8.45 -3.97 21.52
N GLU A 8 8.18 -5.09 22.19
CA GLU A 8 6.91 -5.81 22.00
C GLU A 8 5.78 -5.06 22.69
N PRO A 9 4.86 -4.52 21.96
CA PRO A 9 3.70 -3.83 22.48
C PRO A 9 2.70 -4.82 23.11
N LYS A 10 1.89 -4.47 24.12
CA LYS A 10 0.89 -5.33 24.81
C LYS A 10 -0.55 -4.91 24.44
N GLY A 11 -1.41 -5.87 24.01
CA GLY A 11 -2.85 -5.64 23.76
C GLY A 11 -3.31 -5.88 22.32
N GLU A 12 -4.59 -5.70 22.04
CA GLU A 12 -5.22 -5.96 20.74
C GLU A 12 -4.74 -5.00 19.63
N PHE A 13 -4.35 -3.79 19.99
CA PHE A 13 -3.67 -2.80 19.14
C PHE A 13 -2.41 -3.37 18.47
N MET A 14 -1.81 -4.38 19.03
CA MET A 14 -0.57 -5.06 18.73
C MET A 14 -0.57 -5.94 17.49
N ARG A 15 -1.74 -6.43 17.09
CA ARG A 15 -1.86 -7.23 15.86
C ARG A 15 -1.69 -6.37 14.61
N HIS A 16 -1.75 -5.04 14.77
CA HIS A 16 -1.82 -4.08 13.68
C HIS A 16 -0.67 -3.06 13.67
N HIS A 17 0.20 -3.09 14.68
CA HIS A 17 1.32 -2.18 14.81
C HIS A 17 2.48 -2.84 15.56
N ALA A 18 3.68 -2.67 15.03
CA ALA A 18 4.93 -2.96 15.72
C ALA A 18 5.90 -1.80 15.48
N HIS A 19 6.82 -1.55 16.40
CA HIS A 19 7.86 -0.57 16.18
C HIS A 19 9.20 -1.03 16.71
N GLY A 20 10.26 -0.50 16.12
CA GLY A 20 11.63 -0.71 16.56
C GLY A 20 12.40 0.59 16.53
N VAL A 21 13.31 0.78 17.49
CA VAL A 21 14.21 1.92 17.54
C VAL A 21 15.61 1.47 17.14
N PHE A 22 16.18 2.18 16.19
CA PHE A 22 17.51 1.93 15.64
C PHE A 22 18.40 3.14 15.88
N THR A 23 19.69 2.94 15.97
CA THR A 23 20.66 4.02 15.99
C THR A 23 21.38 4.07 14.64
N VAL A 24 21.24 5.17 13.93
CA VAL A 24 21.89 5.42 12.65
C VAL A 24 22.79 6.65 12.78
N ASN A 25 24.09 6.48 12.59
CA ASN A 25 25.08 7.55 12.76
C ASN A 25 24.96 8.29 14.11
N GLY A 26 24.72 7.54 15.19
CA GLY A 26 24.57 8.10 16.55
C GLY A 26 23.23 8.78 16.83
N ARG A 27 22.28 8.75 15.90
CA ARG A 27 20.94 9.36 16.06
C ARG A 27 19.86 8.28 16.10
N PRO A 28 18.84 8.41 16.96
CA PRO A 28 17.74 7.47 17.01
C PRO A 28 16.86 7.60 15.75
N VAL A 29 16.43 6.45 15.22
CA VAL A 29 15.46 6.33 14.13
C VAL A 29 14.41 5.33 14.58
N THR A 30 13.14 5.73 14.59
CA THR A 30 12.03 4.83 14.93
C THR A 30 11.35 4.34 13.63
N VAL A 31 11.16 3.06 13.52
CA VAL A 31 10.42 2.44 12.41
C VAL A 31 9.14 1.81 12.95
N HIS A 32 8.01 2.27 12.46
CA HIS A 32 6.68 1.72 12.75
C HIS A 32 6.24 0.85 11.59
N ALA A 33 5.89 -0.41 11.85
CA ALA A 33 5.19 -1.27 10.90
C ALA A 33 3.68 -1.13 11.14
N LEU A 34 2.95 -0.70 10.12
CA LEU A 34 1.53 -0.36 10.17
C LEU A 34 0.74 -1.35 9.31
N HIS A 35 -0.09 -2.16 9.93
CA HIS A 35 -0.98 -3.08 9.21
C HIS A 35 -2.20 -2.30 8.69
N ALA A 36 -2.30 -2.14 7.37
CA ALA A 36 -3.28 -1.28 6.70
C ALA A 36 -4.40 -2.07 5.99
N GLY A 37 -4.63 -3.31 6.36
CA GLY A 37 -5.64 -4.16 5.77
C GLY A 37 -5.08 -5.45 5.18
N THR A 38 -5.89 -6.14 4.37
CA THR A 38 -5.47 -7.36 3.68
C THR A 38 -5.82 -7.30 2.20
N VAL A 39 -4.98 -7.95 1.38
CA VAL A 39 -5.22 -8.19 -0.03
C VAL A 39 -5.40 -9.68 -0.28
N THR A 40 -6.41 -10.02 -1.06
CA THR A 40 -6.66 -11.39 -1.50
C THR A 40 -6.71 -11.40 -3.02
N VAL A 41 -5.88 -12.23 -3.62
CA VAL A 41 -5.83 -12.37 -5.08
C VAL A 41 -6.27 -13.77 -5.50
N LYS A 42 -6.62 -13.96 -6.75
CA LYS A 42 -6.92 -15.30 -7.26
C LYS A 42 -5.72 -16.22 -7.11
N ARG A 43 -5.98 -17.49 -6.78
CA ARG A 43 -4.92 -18.47 -6.51
C ARG A 43 -3.94 -18.62 -7.66
N CYS A 44 -4.46 -18.62 -8.89
CA CYS A 44 -3.65 -18.69 -10.10
C CYS A 44 -2.75 -17.47 -10.30
N HIS A 45 -3.15 -16.32 -9.77
CA HIS A 45 -2.31 -15.11 -9.73
C HIS A 45 -1.20 -15.23 -8.67
N ALA A 46 -1.54 -15.72 -7.48
CA ALA A 46 -0.58 -15.84 -6.37
C ALA A 46 0.47 -16.92 -6.61
N SER A 47 0.09 -18.07 -7.21
CA SER A 47 0.96 -19.26 -7.31
C SER A 47 1.41 -19.63 -8.73
N CYS A 48 1.10 -18.77 -9.72
CA CYS A 48 1.53 -18.97 -11.11
C CYS A 48 1.18 -20.36 -11.66
N CYS A 49 -0.13 -20.66 -11.83
CA CYS A 49 -0.63 -21.99 -12.20
C CYS A 49 -0.29 -22.46 -13.64
N LEU A 50 0.40 -21.64 -14.41
CA LEU A 50 0.92 -22.02 -15.72
C LEU A 50 2.46 -21.94 -15.73
N PRO A 51 3.12 -22.74 -16.59
CA PRO A 51 4.56 -22.68 -16.75
C PRO A 51 5.03 -21.25 -17.08
N GLU A 52 6.23 -20.89 -16.63
CA GLU A 52 6.80 -19.55 -16.82
C GLU A 52 6.87 -19.14 -18.30
N ARG A 53 7.04 -20.10 -19.20
CA ARG A 53 7.07 -19.92 -20.66
C ARG A 53 5.70 -19.70 -21.30
N ALA A 54 4.59 -19.81 -20.54
CA ALA A 54 3.26 -19.62 -21.10
C ALA A 54 3.08 -18.15 -21.55
N PRO A 55 2.46 -17.92 -22.73
CA PRO A 55 2.18 -16.57 -23.22
C PRO A 55 1.33 -15.76 -22.24
N THR A 56 1.63 -14.47 -22.12
CA THR A 56 0.90 -13.55 -21.19
C THR A 56 -0.62 -13.59 -21.35
N PRO A 57 -1.22 -13.63 -22.57
CA PRO A 57 -2.65 -13.74 -22.72
C PRO A 57 -3.24 -15.01 -22.10
N LEU A 58 -2.52 -16.14 -22.22
CA LEU A 58 -2.96 -17.42 -21.65
C LEU A 58 -2.89 -17.39 -20.12
N ARG A 59 -1.87 -16.77 -19.55
CA ARG A 59 -1.76 -16.55 -18.09
C ARG A 59 -2.91 -15.68 -17.57
N LEU A 60 -3.21 -14.58 -18.26
CA LEU A 60 -4.34 -13.72 -17.89
C LEU A 60 -5.68 -14.48 -17.97
N LEU A 61 -5.89 -15.27 -19.03
CA LEU A 61 -7.09 -16.09 -19.16
C LEU A 61 -7.19 -17.11 -18.01
N ALA A 62 -6.09 -17.76 -17.63
CA ALA A 62 -6.07 -18.69 -16.51
C ALA A 62 -6.41 -18.01 -15.18
N ILE A 63 -5.90 -16.80 -14.94
CA ILE A 63 -6.23 -16.00 -13.75
C ILE A 63 -7.72 -15.65 -13.76
N LEU A 64 -8.25 -15.19 -14.87
CA LEU A 64 -9.66 -14.80 -14.98
C LEU A 64 -10.61 -16.00 -14.81
N ALA A 65 -10.25 -17.15 -15.36
CA ALA A 65 -11.01 -18.39 -15.25
C ALA A 65 -10.95 -19.05 -13.87
N ASP A 66 -9.93 -18.75 -13.07
CA ASP A 66 -9.79 -19.29 -11.72
C ASP A 66 -10.89 -18.74 -10.80
N ARG A 67 -11.63 -19.64 -10.16
CA ARG A 67 -12.70 -19.27 -9.21
C ARG A 67 -12.23 -19.24 -7.76
N ARG A 68 -11.00 -19.69 -7.49
CA ARG A 68 -10.46 -19.78 -6.14
C ARG A 68 -9.61 -18.56 -5.83
N PHE A 69 -9.70 -18.12 -4.59
CA PHE A 69 -8.82 -17.08 -4.05
C PHE A 69 -7.74 -17.72 -3.18
N ALA A 70 -6.59 -17.09 -3.10
CA ALA A 70 -5.53 -17.43 -2.18
C ALA A 70 -5.91 -17.00 -0.74
N GLU A 71 -5.10 -17.39 0.23
CA GLU A 71 -5.23 -16.85 1.58
C GLU A 71 -4.99 -15.34 1.59
N PRO A 72 -5.72 -14.57 2.43
CA PRO A 72 -5.50 -13.15 2.59
C PRO A 72 -4.06 -12.84 3.02
N MET A 73 -3.43 -11.89 2.36
CA MET A 73 -2.08 -11.40 2.66
C MET A 73 -2.18 -10.04 3.35
N PRO A 74 -1.42 -9.78 4.43
CA PRO A 74 -1.45 -8.49 5.11
C PRO A 74 -0.82 -7.40 4.24
N ILE A 75 -1.44 -6.22 4.26
CA ILE A 75 -0.90 -5.00 3.65
C ILE A 75 -0.12 -4.26 4.73
N TRP A 76 1.18 -4.13 4.54
CA TRP A 76 2.05 -3.40 5.44
C TRP A 76 2.52 -2.09 4.82
N SER A 77 2.53 -1.05 5.65
CA SER A 77 3.19 0.22 5.37
C SER A 77 4.15 0.53 6.51
N TYR A 78 5.16 1.34 6.26
CA TYR A 78 6.13 1.68 7.28
C TYR A 78 6.23 3.19 7.44
N ALA A 79 6.20 3.67 8.68
CA ALA A 79 6.53 5.06 9.01
C ALA A 79 7.89 5.09 9.68
N ILE A 80 8.77 5.95 9.19
CA ILE A 80 10.15 6.09 9.66
C ILE A 80 10.32 7.51 10.20
N GLU A 81 10.41 7.60 11.53
CA GLU A 81 10.79 8.85 12.20
C GLU A 81 12.31 8.98 12.15
N HIS A 82 12.79 9.84 11.29
CA HIS A 82 14.20 10.14 11.10
C HIS A 82 14.49 11.57 11.56
N PRO A 83 15.72 11.90 12.02
CA PRO A 83 16.09 13.28 12.37
C PRO A 83 15.83 14.32 11.26
N GLU A 84 15.75 13.89 10.02
CA GLU A 84 15.46 14.75 8.87
C GLU A 84 13.96 14.85 8.54
N GLY A 85 13.08 14.15 9.24
CA GLY A 85 11.64 14.18 9.07
C GLY A 85 10.99 12.81 9.02
N LEU A 86 9.68 12.80 8.85
CA LEU A 86 8.89 11.58 8.72
C LEU A 86 8.89 11.11 7.25
N PHE A 87 9.19 9.84 7.06
CA PHE A 87 9.07 9.16 5.77
C PHE A 87 8.04 8.03 5.89
N VAL A 88 7.19 7.88 4.88
CA VAL A 88 6.20 6.80 4.83
C VAL A 88 6.52 5.94 3.61
N VAL A 89 6.72 4.64 3.83
CA VAL A 89 6.96 3.65 2.78
C VAL A 89 5.66 2.90 2.55
N ASP A 90 5.17 2.97 1.34
CA ASP A 90 3.87 2.51 0.86
C ASP A 90 2.68 3.18 1.56
N ALA A 91 1.66 3.48 0.79
CA ALA A 91 0.49 4.23 1.23
C ALA A 91 -0.75 3.35 1.49
N GLY A 92 -0.56 2.03 1.53
CA GLY A 92 -1.64 1.08 1.78
C GLY A 92 -2.72 1.08 0.68
N ALA A 93 -3.87 0.53 1.00
CA ALA A 93 -5.02 0.48 0.13
C ALA A 93 -6.07 1.54 0.49
N SER A 94 -6.91 1.92 -0.48
CA SER A 94 -8.05 2.79 -0.24
C SER A 94 -9.20 2.02 0.41
N ALA A 95 -9.81 2.58 1.46
CA ALA A 95 -11.01 2.03 2.06
C ALA A 95 -12.21 2.01 1.08
N THR A 96 -12.20 2.89 0.09
CA THR A 96 -13.26 2.98 -0.92
C THR A 96 -13.08 2.03 -2.11
N TYR A 97 -12.03 1.21 -2.11
CA TYR A 97 -11.77 0.31 -3.24
C TYR A 97 -12.95 -0.62 -3.55
N ASN A 98 -13.65 -1.10 -2.54
CA ASN A 98 -14.79 -2.01 -2.71
C ASN A 98 -16.12 -1.28 -2.96
N ASP A 99 -16.14 0.05 -2.85
CA ASP A 99 -17.32 0.85 -3.15
C ASP A 99 -17.53 0.96 -4.67
N PRO A 100 -18.67 0.48 -5.22
CA PRO A 100 -18.98 0.60 -6.65
C PRO A 100 -18.93 2.04 -7.17
N GLU A 101 -19.31 3.02 -6.35
CA GLU A 101 -19.32 4.43 -6.75
C GLU A 101 -17.92 4.98 -7.01
N SER A 102 -16.93 4.51 -6.26
CA SER A 102 -15.53 4.95 -6.45
C SER A 102 -14.97 4.56 -7.83
N TRP A 103 -15.64 3.65 -8.54
CA TRP A 103 -15.26 3.15 -9.87
C TRP A 103 -16.19 3.64 -10.98
N ARG A 104 -17.13 4.52 -10.67
CA ARG A 104 -18.03 5.08 -11.68
C ARG A 104 -17.22 5.84 -12.73
N GLY A 105 -17.34 5.41 -14.01
CA GLY A 105 -16.56 5.98 -15.11
C GLY A 105 -15.14 5.44 -15.27
N ALA A 106 -14.71 4.51 -14.43
CA ALA A 106 -13.41 3.87 -14.56
C ALA A 106 -13.31 3.06 -15.88
N PRO A 107 -12.11 2.98 -16.49
CA PRO A 107 -11.89 2.18 -17.68
C PRO A 107 -12.26 0.70 -17.46
N ARG A 108 -12.73 0.00 -18.51
CA ARG A 108 -13.12 -1.43 -18.43
C ARG A 108 -12.00 -2.33 -17.90
N ARG A 109 -10.72 -1.99 -18.15
CA ARG A 109 -9.57 -2.72 -17.63
C ARG A 109 -9.58 -2.80 -16.10
N ASP A 110 -10.07 -1.77 -15.42
CA ASP A 110 -10.11 -1.70 -13.96
C ASP A 110 -11.17 -2.64 -13.38
N SER A 111 -12.28 -2.82 -14.09
CA SER A 111 -13.29 -3.85 -13.76
C SER A 111 -12.70 -5.26 -13.85
N VAL A 112 -11.79 -5.50 -14.80
CA VAL A 112 -11.09 -6.78 -14.92
C VAL A 112 -10.16 -6.98 -13.71
N ILE A 113 -9.40 -5.96 -13.32
CA ILE A 113 -8.51 -6.01 -12.13
C ILE A 113 -9.32 -6.35 -10.88
N ARG A 114 -10.45 -5.69 -10.67
CA ARG A 114 -11.35 -5.97 -9.53
C ARG A 114 -11.88 -7.40 -9.50
N SER A 115 -11.97 -8.07 -10.63
CA SER A 115 -12.47 -9.45 -10.69
C SER A 115 -11.51 -10.47 -10.06
N PHE A 116 -10.23 -10.14 -9.89
CA PHE A 116 -9.22 -11.05 -9.36
C PHE A 116 -8.48 -10.54 -8.13
N ILE A 117 -8.78 -9.31 -7.65
CA ILE A 117 -8.21 -8.73 -6.43
C ILE A 117 -9.37 -8.32 -5.50
N ARG A 118 -9.23 -8.62 -4.21
CA ARG A 118 -10.11 -8.15 -3.14
C ARG A 118 -9.24 -7.44 -2.11
N LEU A 119 -9.68 -6.28 -1.66
CA LEU A 119 -9.06 -5.56 -0.57
C LEU A 119 -10.04 -5.56 0.61
N ASP A 120 -9.51 -5.82 1.80
CA ASP A 120 -10.25 -5.67 3.04
C ASP A 120 -9.52 -4.65 3.91
N VAL A 121 -10.08 -3.44 3.95
CA VAL A 121 -9.58 -2.30 4.73
C VAL A 121 -10.69 -1.90 5.68
N ALA A 122 -10.58 -2.33 6.93
CA ALA A 122 -11.54 -1.96 7.96
C ALA A 122 -11.54 -0.45 8.19
N GLU A 123 -12.65 0.09 8.70
CA GLU A 123 -12.75 1.48 9.11
C GLU A 123 -11.65 1.79 10.16
N GLY A 124 -10.99 2.92 10.02
CA GLY A 124 -9.88 3.30 10.90
C GLY A 124 -8.58 2.53 10.67
N SER A 125 -8.47 1.76 9.58
CA SER A 125 -7.28 0.95 9.25
C SER A 125 -6.46 1.48 8.08
N THR A 126 -6.84 2.59 7.47
CA THR A 126 -6.01 3.20 6.42
C THR A 126 -4.65 3.67 6.96
N VAL A 127 -3.66 3.85 6.11
CA VAL A 127 -2.34 4.35 6.55
C VAL A 127 -2.43 5.68 7.30
N PRO A 128 -3.22 6.68 6.86
CA PRO A 128 -3.45 7.89 7.65
C PRO A 128 -4.05 7.62 9.04
N ASP A 129 -4.96 6.64 9.16
CA ASP A 129 -5.55 6.26 10.45
C ASP A 129 -4.51 5.62 11.37
N ARG A 130 -3.72 4.71 10.83
CA ARG A 130 -2.64 4.04 11.58
C ARG A 130 -1.56 5.01 12.04
N LEU A 131 -1.21 5.99 11.21
CA LEU A 131 -0.30 7.07 11.62
C LEU A 131 -0.87 7.83 12.82
N ARG A 132 -2.15 8.23 12.80
CA ARG A 132 -2.78 8.92 13.93
C ARG A 132 -2.78 8.09 15.21
N GLN A 133 -2.96 6.77 15.11
CA GLN A 133 -2.93 5.87 16.25
C GLN A 133 -1.55 5.81 16.94
N VAL A 134 -0.49 6.09 16.22
CA VAL A 134 0.88 6.17 16.77
C VAL A 134 1.35 7.62 17.03
N GLY A 135 0.43 8.58 17.00
CA GLY A 135 0.72 9.99 17.27
C GLY A 135 1.33 10.76 16.09
N LEU A 136 1.33 10.17 14.90
CA LEU A 136 1.86 10.76 13.68
C LEU A 136 0.72 11.20 12.75
N THR A 137 1.01 12.08 11.80
CA THR A 137 0.05 12.49 10.77
C THR A 137 0.65 12.40 9.37
N ALA A 138 -0.19 12.08 8.39
CA ALA A 138 0.26 12.00 7.00
C ALA A 138 0.80 13.34 6.46
N THR A 139 0.34 14.47 7.03
CA THR A 139 0.81 15.81 6.65
C THR A 139 2.23 16.12 7.12
N GLN A 140 2.75 15.40 8.10
CA GLN A 140 4.14 15.51 8.56
C GLN A 140 5.10 14.76 7.61
N ALA A 141 4.59 13.82 6.83
CA ALA A 141 5.41 13.07 5.87
C ALA A 141 5.83 13.98 4.72
N ARG A 142 7.10 13.93 4.35
CA ARG A 142 7.64 14.70 3.22
C ARG A 142 7.03 14.26 1.89
N ALA A 143 7.02 12.95 1.67
CA ALA A 143 6.38 12.29 0.52
C ALA A 143 6.31 10.79 0.82
N PRO A 144 5.32 10.06 0.29
CA PRO A 144 5.33 8.60 0.34
C PRO A 144 6.42 8.06 -0.60
N ILE A 145 7.16 7.07 -0.11
CA ILE A 145 8.10 6.27 -0.89
C ILE A 145 7.35 5.02 -1.32
N LEU A 146 7.07 4.88 -2.60
CA LEU A 146 6.35 3.71 -3.11
C LEU A 146 7.37 2.64 -3.54
N THR A 147 7.22 1.44 -3.00
CA THR A 147 8.03 0.28 -3.41
C THR A 147 7.67 -0.14 -4.83
N HIS A 148 6.37 -0.07 -5.15
CA HIS A 148 5.83 -0.31 -6.49
C HIS A 148 4.41 0.26 -6.61
N GLN A 149 3.79 0.16 -7.81
CA GLN A 149 2.54 0.84 -8.11
C GLN A 149 1.30 -0.08 -8.07
N HIS A 150 1.28 -1.10 -7.22
CA HIS A 150 0.05 -1.85 -6.98
C HIS A 150 -0.90 -1.05 -6.08
N ILE A 151 -2.19 -1.38 -6.20
CA ILE A 151 -3.29 -0.64 -5.54
C ILE A 151 -3.27 -0.74 -4.02
N ASP A 152 -2.70 -1.78 -3.48
CA ASP A 152 -2.48 -2.02 -2.05
C ASP A 152 -1.28 -1.25 -1.48
N HIS A 153 -0.50 -0.57 -2.35
CA HIS A 153 0.62 0.29 -1.96
C HIS A 153 0.39 1.78 -2.28
N THR A 154 -0.60 2.09 -3.12
CA THR A 154 -0.84 3.46 -3.61
C THR A 154 -2.19 4.05 -3.21
N GLY A 155 -3.01 3.30 -2.47
CA GLY A 155 -4.44 3.61 -2.29
C GLY A 155 -4.75 4.90 -1.53
N THR A 156 -3.86 5.40 -0.69
CA THR A 156 -4.06 6.67 0.04
C THR A 156 -3.19 7.82 -0.50
N VAL A 157 -2.43 7.59 -1.58
CA VAL A 157 -1.77 8.69 -2.29
C VAL A 157 -2.87 9.52 -2.97
N PRO A 158 -2.93 10.85 -2.76
CA PRO A 158 -3.88 11.70 -3.47
C PRO A 158 -3.73 11.47 -4.98
N ASN A 159 -4.84 11.13 -5.62
CA ASN A 159 -4.83 10.83 -7.05
C ASN A 159 -4.57 12.14 -7.81
N SER A 160 -3.33 12.51 -8.00
CA SER A 160 -2.91 13.67 -8.81
C SER A 160 -3.34 13.52 -10.28
N ALA A 161 -3.81 12.34 -10.69
CA ALA A 161 -4.39 12.08 -12.01
C ALA A 161 -5.87 12.48 -12.12
N ALA A 162 -6.55 12.79 -11.02
CA ALA A 162 -7.91 13.39 -11.02
C ALA A 162 -7.86 14.93 -11.04
N SER A 163 -6.83 15.54 -11.58
CA SER A 163 -6.87 16.96 -11.95
C SER A 163 -7.84 17.13 -13.11
N PRO A 164 -8.84 18.02 -12.98
CA PRO A 164 -9.64 18.41 -14.14
C PRO A 164 -8.69 18.94 -15.22
N SER A 165 -8.94 18.56 -16.45
CA SER A 165 -8.22 18.88 -17.67
C SER A 165 -7.82 20.38 -17.77
N GLY A 166 -6.71 20.73 -17.16
CA GLY A 166 -5.98 21.95 -17.46
C GLY A 166 -4.89 21.68 -18.50
N PRO A 167 -4.55 22.65 -19.36
CA PRO A 167 -3.53 22.45 -20.38
C PRO A 167 -2.19 22.06 -19.74
N PRO A 168 -1.35 21.21 -20.38
CA PRO A 168 -0.10 20.73 -19.84
C PRO A 168 0.82 21.92 -19.50
N ARG A 169 1.22 22.00 -18.24
CA ARG A 169 2.21 23.02 -17.82
C ARG A 169 3.53 22.74 -18.55
N ARG A 170 3.95 23.68 -19.39
CA ARG A 170 5.26 23.62 -20.07
C ARG A 170 6.36 23.58 -19.00
N ARG A 171 7.20 22.56 -19.05
CA ARG A 171 8.42 22.52 -18.24
C ARG A 171 9.33 23.68 -18.65
N PRO A 172 9.88 24.46 -17.71
CA PRO A 172 10.92 25.42 -18.04
C PRO A 172 12.17 24.68 -18.54
N PRO A 173 12.93 25.25 -19.47
CA PRO A 173 14.18 24.67 -19.95
C PRO A 173 15.18 24.55 -18.80
N LEU A 174 15.85 23.40 -18.70
CA LEU A 174 16.97 23.19 -17.79
C LEU A 174 18.09 24.17 -18.21
N ARG A 175 18.57 24.96 -17.24
CA ARG A 175 19.79 25.77 -17.40
C ARG A 175 21.01 24.97 -16.97
#